data_1b6011108cb4cbb23758a7622c2333ac
#
_entry.id   1b6011108cb4cbb23758a7622c2333ac
#
_cell.length_a   1.000
_cell.length_b   1.000
_cell.length_c   1.000
_cell.angle_alpha   90.00
_cell.angle_beta   90.00
_cell.angle_gamma   90.00
#
_symmetry.space_group_name_H-M   'P 1'
#
loop_
_entity.id
_entity.type
_entity.pdbx_description
1 polymer ?
#
loop_
_entity_poly.entity_id
_entity_poly.type
_entity_poly.pdbx_seq_one_letter_code
_entity_poly.pdbx_strand_id
1 'polypeptide(L)'
;MSLRDSDSSFVLQKKFNQSTLMSSAFSLLTLELIGCIESLNSQAYVNPFLQNQDKTSGLIIDPKTTYDRSSFEDPEKNYIHYQTTAFSLSAIDALGYAPEHSLVFLDYFRNKNNINKYFENIDWSNPWHES
;
A
#
# COMPACT_ATOMS: atom_id res chain seq x y z
N MET A 1 12.32 7.10 19.70
CA MET A 1 11.48 7.60 18.61
C MET A 1 10.04 7.23 18.81
N SER A 2 9.22 8.18 18.71
CA SER A 2 7.86 8.12 19.24
C SER A 2 6.78 7.68 18.26
N LEU A 3 7.13 7.41 17.00
CA LEU A 3 6.17 6.99 15.98
C LEU A 3 6.10 5.49 15.81
N ARG A 4 6.90 4.74 16.55
CA ARG A 4 6.92 3.29 16.48
C ARG A 4 5.82 2.70 17.37
N ASP A 5 4.93 1.92 16.78
CA ASP A 5 3.81 1.28 17.48
C ASP A 5 4.21 -0.06 18.08
N SER A 6 4.97 -0.86 17.33
CA SER A 6 5.50 -2.17 17.74
C SER A 6 6.88 -2.36 17.13
N ASP A 7 7.48 -3.55 17.32
CA ASP A 7 8.82 -3.85 16.80
C ASP A 7 8.92 -3.74 15.28
N SER A 8 7.82 -3.86 14.54
CA SER A 8 7.81 -3.91 13.09
C SER A 8 6.77 -3.01 12.43
N SER A 9 6.17 -2.10 13.16
CA SER A 9 5.18 -1.18 12.60
C SER A 9 5.34 0.24 13.14
N PHE A 10 4.71 1.18 12.46
CA PHE A 10 4.83 2.61 12.75
C PHE A 10 3.45 3.27 12.74
N VAL A 11 3.31 4.34 13.51
CA VAL A 11 2.11 5.18 13.48
C VAL A 11 2.42 6.50 12.79
N LEU A 12 1.46 7.01 12.04
CA LEU A 12 1.62 8.25 11.28
C LEU A 12 1.73 9.46 12.20
N GLN A 13 0.96 9.48 13.28
CA GLN A 13 0.98 10.52 14.30
C GLN A 13 0.84 9.91 15.68
N LYS A 14 1.47 10.51 16.67
CA LYS A 14 1.41 10.05 18.06
C LYS A 14 0.00 9.94 18.64
N LYS A 15 -0.90 10.81 18.23
CA LYS A 15 -2.28 10.81 18.72
C LYS A 15 -3.12 9.64 18.21
N PHE A 16 -2.67 8.98 17.17
CA PHE A 16 -3.30 7.78 16.62
C PHE A 16 -2.56 6.57 17.13
N ASN A 17 -2.96 5.98 18.22
CA ASN A 17 -2.30 4.82 18.84
C ASN A 17 -2.32 3.54 18.01
N GLN A 18 -2.47 3.65 16.68
CA GLN A 18 -2.54 2.51 15.78
C GLN A 18 -1.68 2.74 14.55
N SER A 19 -0.85 1.77 14.23
CA SER A 19 -0.13 1.74 12.97
C SER A 19 -1.07 1.38 11.81
N THR A 20 -0.72 1.86 10.63
CA THR A 20 -1.34 1.45 9.37
C THR A 20 -0.25 0.92 8.43
N LEU A 21 -0.64 0.14 7.42
CA LEU A 21 0.33 -0.30 6.40
C LEU A 21 0.92 0.90 5.67
N MET A 22 0.11 1.93 5.41
CA MET A 22 0.57 3.15 4.75
C MET A 22 1.62 3.88 5.59
N SER A 23 1.39 4.08 6.89
CA SER A 23 2.35 4.76 7.75
C SER A 23 3.64 3.96 7.91
N SER A 24 3.54 2.64 7.98
CA SER A 24 4.72 1.76 8.00
C SER A 24 5.50 1.84 6.70
N ALA A 25 4.82 1.84 5.56
CA ALA A 25 5.48 1.97 4.25
C ALA A 25 6.21 3.31 4.12
N PHE A 26 5.59 4.42 4.49
CA PHE A 26 6.22 5.73 4.46
C PHE A 26 7.46 5.80 5.35
N SER A 27 7.38 5.23 6.55
CA SER A 27 8.52 5.20 7.48
C SER A 27 9.68 4.40 6.92
N LEU A 28 9.41 3.23 6.34
CA LEU A 28 10.45 2.39 5.73
C LEU A 28 11.08 3.07 4.50
N LEU A 29 10.28 3.70 3.65
CA LEU A 29 10.79 4.44 2.50
C LEU A 29 11.63 5.64 2.92
N THR A 30 11.28 6.29 4.03
CA THR A 30 12.09 7.37 4.61
C THR A 30 13.43 6.82 5.10
N LEU A 31 13.44 5.67 5.79
CA LEU A 31 14.67 5.03 6.25
C LEU A 31 15.56 4.59 5.08
N GLU A 32 14.98 4.12 3.99
CA GLU A 32 15.73 3.81 2.77
C GLU A 32 16.38 5.07 2.21
N LEU A 33 15.62 6.16 2.12
CA LEU A 33 16.09 7.43 1.55
C LEU A 33 17.29 8.00 2.32
N ILE A 34 17.31 7.87 3.64
CA ILE A 34 18.41 8.33 4.49
C ILE A 34 19.51 7.28 4.72
N GLY A 35 19.40 6.12 4.07
CA GLY A 35 20.42 5.08 4.13
C GLY A 35 20.43 4.23 5.41
N CYS A 36 19.33 4.18 6.15
CA CYS A 36 19.23 3.47 7.43
C CYS A 36 18.43 2.15 7.38
N ILE A 37 17.91 1.77 6.20
CA ILE A 37 17.04 0.59 6.11
C ILE A 37 17.79 -0.72 6.36
N GLU A 38 19.07 -0.79 6.01
CA GLU A 38 19.88 -2.00 6.14
C GLU A 38 20.12 -2.42 7.58
N SER A 39 19.92 -1.50 8.54
CA SER A 39 20.07 -1.80 9.97
C SER A 39 18.85 -2.53 10.55
N LEU A 40 17.76 -2.70 9.80
CA LEU A 40 16.53 -3.30 10.27
C LEU A 40 16.51 -4.82 10.10
N ASN A 41 15.73 -5.49 10.94
CA ASN A 41 15.34 -6.87 10.72
C ASN A 41 14.31 -6.93 9.59
N SER A 42 14.76 -7.09 8.35
CA SER A 42 13.92 -7.01 7.15
C SER A 42 12.71 -7.95 7.21
N GLN A 43 12.88 -9.18 7.71
CA GLN A 43 11.81 -10.16 7.80
C GLN A 43 10.67 -9.67 8.69
N ALA A 44 10.98 -9.12 9.86
CA ALA A 44 9.95 -8.61 10.78
C ALA A 44 9.17 -7.44 10.17
N TYR A 45 9.85 -6.55 9.43
CA TYR A 45 9.23 -5.37 8.85
C TYR A 45 8.47 -5.63 7.55
N VAL A 46 8.83 -6.67 6.79
CA VAL A 46 8.12 -7.03 5.56
C VAL A 46 6.86 -7.85 5.81
N ASN A 47 6.84 -8.64 6.87
CA ASN A 47 5.73 -9.57 7.15
C ASN A 47 4.34 -8.92 7.17
N PRO A 48 4.13 -7.75 7.79
CA PRO A 48 2.80 -7.12 7.78
C PRO A 48 2.25 -6.85 6.38
N PHE A 49 3.12 -6.52 5.43
CA PHE A 49 2.71 -6.30 4.04
C PHE A 49 2.37 -7.61 3.35
N LEU A 50 3.23 -8.61 3.47
CA LEU A 50 3.04 -9.92 2.81
C LEU A 50 1.81 -10.64 3.33
N GLN A 51 1.57 -10.60 4.64
CA GLN A 51 0.42 -11.26 5.27
C GLN A 51 -0.91 -10.64 4.90
N ASN A 52 -0.93 -9.38 4.49
CA ASN A 52 -2.14 -8.65 4.15
C ASN A 52 -2.36 -8.52 2.64
N GLN A 53 -1.62 -9.27 1.83
CA GLN A 53 -1.87 -9.35 0.40
C GLN A 53 -3.04 -10.28 0.12
N ASP A 54 -4.06 -9.75 -0.57
CA ASP A 54 -5.21 -10.52 -1.01
C ASP A 54 -4.82 -11.46 -2.16
N LYS A 55 -5.09 -12.75 -2.00
CA LYS A 55 -4.70 -13.78 -2.96
C LYS A 55 -5.41 -13.66 -4.30
N THR A 56 -6.64 -13.16 -4.30
CA THR A 56 -7.48 -13.06 -5.49
C THR A 56 -7.09 -11.87 -6.35
N SER A 57 -6.96 -10.70 -5.75
CA SER A 57 -6.67 -9.45 -6.46
C SER A 57 -5.17 -9.11 -6.52
N GLY A 58 -4.41 -9.56 -5.54
CA GLY A 58 -3.04 -9.15 -5.33
C GLY A 58 -2.89 -7.81 -4.60
N LEU A 59 -3.99 -7.13 -4.28
CA LEU A 59 -3.96 -5.89 -3.50
C LEU A 59 -3.48 -6.15 -2.07
N ILE A 60 -2.75 -5.19 -1.52
CA ILE A 60 -2.36 -5.22 -0.12
C ILE A 60 -3.36 -4.37 0.65
N ILE A 61 -4.11 -5.04 1.53
CA ILE A 61 -5.26 -4.46 2.21
C ILE A 61 -4.93 -4.25 3.68
N ASP A 62 -5.02 -3.00 4.12
CA ASP A 62 -4.89 -2.71 5.55
C ASP A 62 -6.07 -3.36 6.30
N PRO A 63 -5.79 -4.19 7.32
CA PRO A 63 -6.86 -4.87 8.05
C PRO A 63 -7.81 -3.93 8.79
N LYS A 64 -7.45 -2.66 8.92
CA LYS A 64 -8.29 -1.63 9.53
C LYS A 64 -9.24 -0.96 8.55
N THR A 65 -9.20 -1.36 7.26
CA THR A 65 -10.08 -0.80 6.23
C THR A 65 -11.07 -1.85 5.74
N THR A 66 -12.19 -1.37 5.17
CA THR A 66 -13.18 -2.24 4.53
C THR A 66 -12.78 -2.42 3.07
N TYR A 67 -12.87 -3.66 2.58
CA TYR A 67 -12.52 -4.02 1.20
C TYR A 67 -13.67 -4.79 0.53
N ASP A 68 -14.12 -4.28 -0.62
CA ASP A 68 -15.11 -4.95 -1.45
C ASP A 68 -14.41 -5.82 -2.50
N ARG A 69 -14.31 -7.12 -2.21
CA ARG A 69 -13.66 -8.08 -3.09
C ARG A 69 -14.40 -8.31 -4.41
N SER A 70 -15.69 -7.99 -4.46
CA SER A 70 -16.48 -8.20 -5.69
C SER A 70 -16.16 -7.18 -6.78
N SER A 71 -15.51 -6.08 -6.43
CA SER A 71 -15.23 -4.97 -7.34
C SER A 71 -13.76 -4.52 -7.29
N PHE A 72 -12.83 -5.45 -7.05
CA PHE A 72 -11.41 -5.08 -6.96
C PHE A 72 -10.86 -4.46 -8.25
N GLU A 73 -11.49 -4.71 -9.39
CA GLU A 73 -11.10 -4.13 -10.68
C GLU A 73 -11.60 -2.69 -10.86
N ASP A 74 -12.42 -2.18 -9.94
CA ASP A 74 -12.92 -0.81 -10.01
C ASP A 74 -12.00 0.13 -9.20
N PRO A 75 -11.14 0.91 -9.88
CA PRO A 75 -10.19 1.78 -9.19
C PRO A 75 -10.84 2.87 -8.35
N GLU A 76 -12.03 3.34 -8.74
CA GLU A 76 -12.73 4.39 -7.99
C GLU A 76 -13.19 3.87 -6.62
N LYS A 77 -13.74 2.65 -6.59
CA LYS A 77 -14.20 2.04 -5.35
C LYS A 77 -13.06 1.61 -4.44
N ASN A 78 -11.92 1.25 -5.03
CA ASN A 78 -10.80 0.68 -4.31
C ASN A 78 -9.57 1.60 -4.28
N TYR A 79 -9.77 2.89 -4.49
CA TYR A 79 -8.70 3.89 -4.55
C TYR A 79 -7.71 3.78 -3.38
N ILE A 80 -8.22 3.70 -2.15
CA ILE A 80 -7.37 3.63 -0.97
C ILE A 80 -6.52 2.35 -0.96
N HIS A 81 -7.07 1.24 -1.46
CA HIS A 81 -6.37 -0.04 -1.52
C HIS A 81 -5.30 -0.04 -2.62
N TYR A 82 -5.57 0.60 -3.75
CA TYR A 82 -4.55 0.79 -4.79
C TYR A 82 -3.39 1.63 -4.27
N GLN A 83 -3.69 2.70 -3.55
CA GLN A 83 -2.66 3.57 -2.97
C GLN A 83 -1.84 2.83 -1.89
N THR A 84 -2.50 2.14 -0.97
CA THR A 84 -1.83 1.33 0.05
C THR A 84 -0.95 0.28 -0.59
N THR A 85 -1.44 -0.39 -1.64
CA THR A 85 -0.67 -1.41 -2.37
C THR A 85 0.57 -0.83 -3.02
N ALA A 86 0.44 0.32 -3.69
CA ALA A 86 1.57 0.95 -4.37
C ALA A 86 2.70 1.29 -3.39
N PHE A 87 2.39 1.90 -2.26
CA PHE A 87 3.39 2.22 -1.24
C PHE A 87 3.94 0.97 -0.55
N SER A 88 3.08 -0.02 -0.29
CA SER A 88 3.50 -1.29 0.30
C SER A 88 4.46 -2.06 -0.60
N LEU A 89 4.20 -2.11 -1.91
CA LEU A 89 5.09 -2.75 -2.88
C LEU A 89 6.46 -2.07 -2.90
N SER A 90 6.49 -0.75 -2.82
CA SER A 90 7.75 0.00 -2.74
C SER A 90 8.53 -0.34 -1.47
N ALA A 91 7.83 -0.47 -0.33
CA ALA A 91 8.46 -0.86 0.93
C ALA A 91 8.97 -2.31 0.91
N ILE A 92 8.19 -3.23 0.32
CA ILE A 92 8.60 -4.63 0.14
C ILE A 92 9.90 -4.70 -0.68
N ASP A 93 9.96 -3.97 -1.78
CA ASP A 93 11.15 -3.91 -2.64
C ASP A 93 12.35 -3.31 -1.90
N ALA A 94 12.15 -2.24 -1.17
CA ALA A 94 13.20 -1.59 -0.37
C ALA A 94 13.81 -2.54 0.68
N LEU A 95 13.00 -3.45 1.22
CA LEU A 95 13.45 -4.45 2.18
C LEU A 95 14.10 -5.69 1.51
N GLY A 96 14.14 -5.74 0.17
CA GLY A 96 14.77 -6.83 -0.58
C GLY A 96 13.86 -8.04 -0.81
N TYR A 97 12.54 -7.85 -0.77
CA TYR A 97 11.55 -8.91 -0.96
C TYR A 97 10.69 -8.64 -2.19
N ALA A 98 9.82 -9.60 -2.52
CA ALA A 98 8.82 -9.49 -3.56
C ALA A 98 7.46 -9.91 -3.00
N PRO A 99 6.34 -9.46 -3.59
CA PRO A 99 5.00 -9.90 -3.18
C PRO A 99 4.84 -11.41 -3.41
N GLU A 100 4.07 -12.06 -2.56
CA GLU A 100 3.85 -13.51 -2.63
C GLU A 100 2.83 -13.92 -3.69
N HIS A 101 1.90 -13.04 -4.00
CA HIS A 101 0.80 -13.31 -4.93
C HIS A 101 0.87 -12.39 -6.15
N SER A 102 0.34 -12.87 -7.27
CA SER A 102 0.27 -12.11 -8.52
C SER A 102 -0.57 -10.85 -8.34
N LEU A 103 -0.16 -9.77 -9.01
CA LEU A 103 -0.86 -8.48 -8.97
C LEU A 103 -2.00 -8.47 -9.99
N VAL A 104 -3.02 -9.30 -9.76
CA VAL A 104 -4.14 -9.53 -10.70
C VAL A 104 -4.92 -8.25 -10.97
N PHE A 105 -5.02 -7.35 -9.98
CA PHE A 105 -5.71 -6.07 -10.16
C PHE A 105 -5.12 -5.23 -11.31
N LEU A 106 -3.86 -5.44 -11.68
CA LEU A 106 -3.24 -4.74 -12.80
C LEU A 106 -3.77 -5.20 -14.16
N ASP A 107 -4.44 -6.35 -14.24
CA ASP A 107 -5.00 -6.85 -15.50
C ASP A 107 -6.04 -5.89 -16.08
N TYR A 108 -6.76 -5.17 -15.22
CA TYR A 108 -7.67 -4.11 -15.63
C TYR A 108 -6.96 -3.06 -16.51
N PHE A 109 -5.72 -2.70 -16.17
CA PHE A 109 -4.94 -1.67 -16.85
C PHE A 109 -4.18 -2.18 -18.07
N ARG A 110 -4.27 -3.46 -18.40
CA ARG A 110 -3.71 -4.00 -19.66
C ARG A 110 -4.54 -3.57 -20.87
N ASN A 111 -5.79 -3.21 -20.68
CA ASN A 111 -6.67 -2.73 -21.73
C ASN A 111 -6.56 -1.20 -21.83
N LYS A 112 -6.15 -0.72 -23.00
CA LYS A 112 -6.00 0.72 -23.27
C LYS A 112 -7.28 1.52 -23.00
N ASN A 113 -8.44 0.95 -23.34
CA ASN A 113 -9.72 1.61 -23.08
C ASN A 113 -9.99 1.81 -21.59
N ASN A 114 -9.60 0.85 -20.76
CA ASN A 114 -9.71 0.98 -19.31
C ASN A 114 -8.79 2.07 -18.76
N ILE A 115 -7.57 2.16 -19.28
CA ILE A 115 -6.63 3.21 -18.89
C ILE A 115 -7.19 4.59 -19.24
N ASN A 116 -7.68 4.75 -20.48
CA ASN A 116 -8.26 6.01 -20.92
C ASN A 116 -9.48 6.39 -20.07
N LYS A 117 -10.38 5.44 -19.84
CA LYS A 117 -11.57 5.63 -19.00
C LYS A 117 -11.21 6.06 -17.58
N TYR A 118 -10.20 5.44 -17.00
CA TYR A 118 -9.73 5.80 -15.66
C TYR A 118 -9.27 7.26 -15.61
N PHE A 119 -8.44 7.70 -16.57
CA PHE A 119 -7.96 9.08 -16.62
C PHE A 119 -9.04 10.09 -16.96
N GLU A 120 -10.01 9.73 -17.80
CA GLU A 120 -11.14 10.59 -18.15
C GLU A 120 -12.08 10.84 -16.95
N ASN A 121 -12.17 9.88 -16.04
CA ASN A 121 -13.02 9.97 -14.85
C ASN A 121 -12.36 10.72 -13.68
N ILE A 122 -11.08 11.05 -13.77
CA ILE A 122 -10.40 11.82 -12.74
C ILE A 122 -10.86 13.28 -12.82
N ASP A 123 -11.28 13.85 -11.71
CA ASP A 123 -11.54 15.28 -11.59
C ASP A 123 -10.21 16.03 -11.49
N TRP A 124 -9.70 16.48 -12.62
CA TRP A 124 -8.42 17.18 -12.70
C TRP A 124 -8.44 18.56 -12.05
N SER A 125 -9.63 19.10 -11.72
CA SER A 125 -9.73 20.33 -10.93
C SER A 125 -9.43 20.09 -9.45
N ASN A 126 -9.60 18.85 -9.00
CA ASN A 126 -9.29 18.41 -7.64
C ASN A 126 -8.73 16.98 -7.64
N PRO A 127 -7.52 16.75 -8.17
CA PRO A 127 -6.95 15.41 -8.31
C PRO A 127 -6.64 14.73 -6.98
N TRP A 128 -6.63 15.49 -5.90
CA TRP A 128 -6.33 15.00 -4.55
C TRP A 128 -7.59 14.92 -3.69
N HIS A 129 -8.77 14.91 -4.30
CA HIS A 129 -10.01 14.85 -3.54
C HIS A 129 -10.04 13.61 -2.65
N GLU A 130 -10.62 13.78 -1.50
CA GLU A 130 -10.85 12.66 -0.60
C GLU A 130 -12.04 11.84 -1.08
N SER A 131 -11.81 10.57 -1.21
CA SER A 131 -12.87 9.63 -1.54
C SER A 131 -13.61 9.16 -0.30
#